data_57d21cf23bf1dd14aadd09a9278e9741
#
_entry.id   57d21cf23bf1dd14aadd09a9278e9741
#
_cell.length_a   1.000
_cell.length_b   1.000
_cell.length_c   1.000
_cell.angle_alpha   90.00
_cell.angle_beta   90.00
_cell.angle_gamma   90.00
#
_symmetry.space_group_name_H-M   'P 1'
#
loop_
_entity.id
_entity.type
_entity.pdbx_description
1 polymer ?
#
loop_
_entity_poly.entity_id
_entity_poly.type
_entity_poly.pdbx_seq_one_letter_code
_entity_poly.pdbx_strand_id
1 'polypeptide(L)'
;MSVEVRPASLQDGVAVLSLLEDVGYYPEPVSFARTFRRTITDPNFLVRVADAGGRIVGLATLSLRYQLGLGGLLACLDEFAVVKDAPRGVERALRRETLGRARALGAVRVLKEANQNTPPPRAAQLRARAAAQALPQTA
;
A
#
# COMPACT_ATOMS: atom_id res chain seq x y z
N MET A 1 -7.66 10.83 -20.41
CA MET A 1 -7.64 9.44 -19.93
C MET A 1 -8.18 9.41 -18.52
N SER A 2 -9.22 8.62 -18.28
CA SER A 2 -9.82 8.53 -16.95
C SER A 2 -9.01 7.60 -16.07
N VAL A 3 -8.90 7.96 -14.80
CA VAL A 3 -8.25 7.15 -13.77
C VAL A 3 -9.30 6.71 -12.77
N GLU A 4 -9.32 5.42 -12.50
CA GLU A 4 -10.22 4.84 -11.50
C GLU A 4 -9.43 4.47 -10.26
N VAL A 5 -9.84 4.99 -9.11
CA VAL A 5 -9.32 4.54 -7.81
C VAL A 5 -10.25 3.45 -7.32
N ARG A 6 -9.71 2.27 -7.11
CA ARG A 6 -10.49 1.09 -6.76
C ARG A 6 -9.75 0.18 -5.77
N PRO A 7 -10.45 -0.75 -5.11
CA PRO A 7 -9.78 -1.77 -4.31
C PRO A 7 -8.85 -2.61 -5.19
N ALA A 8 -7.71 -2.98 -4.64
CA ALA A 8 -6.81 -3.91 -5.32
C ALA A 8 -7.41 -5.31 -5.32
N SER A 9 -7.15 -6.06 -6.38
CA SER A 9 -7.52 -7.48 -6.49
C SER A 9 -6.26 -8.33 -6.61
N LEU A 10 -6.41 -9.65 -6.48
CA LEU A 10 -5.29 -10.58 -6.62
C LEU A 10 -4.57 -10.44 -7.96
N GLN A 11 -5.31 -10.08 -9.00
CA GLN A 11 -4.78 -9.93 -10.34
C GLN A 11 -3.87 -8.71 -10.49
N ASP A 12 -3.91 -7.78 -9.54
CA ASP A 12 -3.09 -6.59 -9.55
C ASP A 12 -1.67 -6.82 -9.01
N GLY A 13 -1.37 -8.00 -8.47
CA GLY A 13 -0.11 -8.26 -7.78
C GLY A 13 1.14 -7.91 -8.59
N VAL A 14 1.22 -8.38 -9.83
CA VAL A 14 2.38 -8.11 -10.70
C VAL A 14 2.50 -6.62 -10.99
N ALA A 15 1.39 -5.95 -11.28
CA ALA A 15 1.37 -4.52 -11.57
C ALA A 15 1.77 -3.69 -10.35
N VAL A 16 1.32 -4.09 -9.15
CA VAL A 16 1.69 -3.41 -7.90
C VAL A 16 3.17 -3.60 -7.61
N LEU A 17 3.71 -4.79 -7.81
CA LEU A 17 5.15 -5.03 -7.64
C LEU A 17 5.96 -4.16 -8.59
N SER A 18 5.55 -4.08 -9.86
CA SER A 18 6.20 -3.23 -10.85
C SER A 18 6.17 -1.75 -10.45
N LEU A 19 5.02 -1.27 -9.95
CA LEU A 19 4.90 0.09 -9.45
C LEU A 19 5.86 0.35 -8.29
N LEU A 20 5.94 -0.57 -7.32
CA LEU A 20 6.83 -0.43 -6.18
C LEU A 20 8.29 -0.36 -6.63
N GLU A 21 8.68 -1.18 -7.60
CA GLU A 21 10.03 -1.14 -8.15
C GLU A 21 10.31 0.20 -8.85
N ASP A 22 9.33 0.73 -9.57
CA ASP A 22 9.47 2.03 -10.24
C ASP A 22 9.71 3.18 -9.26
N VAL A 23 9.18 3.09 -8.04
CA VAL A 23 9.38 4.11 -7.02
C VAL A 23 10.50 3.77 -6.02
N GLY A 24 11.24 2.69 -6.24
CA GLY A 24 12.43 2.37 -5.48
C GLY A 24 12.30 1.34 -4.37
N TYR A 25 11.18 0.62 -4.30
CA TYR A 25 11.00 -0.50 -3.38
C TYR A 25 11.30 -1.80 -4.13
N TYR A 26 12.08 -2.69 -3.51
CA TYR A 26 12.48 -3.95 -4.14
C TYR A 26 12.20 -5.12 -3.21
N PRO A 27 10.93 -5.44 -2.92
CA PRO A 27 10.62 -6.60 -2.09
C PRO A 27 11.01 -7.88 -2.83
N GLU A 28 11.32 -8.92 -2.07
CA GLU A 28 11.56 -10.24 -2.65
C GLU A 28 10.24 -10.72 -3.28
N PRO A 29 10.24 -11.17 -4.56
CA PRO A 29 8.99 -11.41 -5.29
C PRO A 29 8.05 -12.45 -4.67
N VAL A 30 8.55 -13.54 -4.14
CA VAL A 30 7.72 -14.59 -3.53
C VAL A 30 7.11 -14.08 -2.22
N SER A 31 7.92 -13.42 -1.40
CA SER A 31 7.45 -12.81 -0.15
C SER A 31 6.43 -11.71 -0.43
N PHE A 32 6.65 -10.92 -1.48
CA PHE A 32 5.69 -9.89 -1.89
C PHE A 32 4.34 -10.51 -2.26
N ALA A 33 4.36 -11.54 -3.11
CA ALA A 33 3.12 -12.17 -3.57
C ALA A 33 2.30 -12.71 -2.40
N ARG A 34 2.97 -13.33 -1.44
CA ARG A 34 2.33 -13.86 -0.24
C ARG A 34 1.76 -12.76 0.64
N THR A 35 2.54 -11.71 0.87
CA THR A 35 2.12 -10.55 1.67
C THR A 35 0.97 -9.81 1.01
N PHE A 36 1.04 -9.62 -0.31
CA PHE A 36 0.00 -8.95 -1.06
C PHE A 36 -1.34 -9.69 -0.92
N ARG A 37 -1.33 -11.01 -1.15
CA ARG A 37 -2.53 -11.83 -0.99
C ARG A 37 -3.11 -11.69 0.42
N ARG A 38 -2.26 -11.79 1.43
CA ARG A 38 -2.67 -11.69 2.82
C ARG A 38 -3.30 -10.33 3.13
N THR A 39 -2.67 -9.26 2.66
CA THR A 39 -3.11 -7.89 2.91
C THR A 39 -4.46 -7.59 2.27
N ILE A 40 -4.67 -7.97 1.01
CA ILE A 40 -5.94 -7.67 0.33
C ILE A 40 -7.11 -8.52 0.81
N THR A 41 -6.85 -9.64 1.48
CA THR A 41 -7.90 -10.49 2.04
C THR A 41 -8.18 -10.21 3.51
N ASP A 42 -7.37 -9.37 4.17
CA ASP A 42 -7.51 -9.05 5.58
C ASP A 42 -8.39 -7.80 5.74
N PRO A 43 -9.52 -7.88 6.49
CA PRO A 43 -10.39 -6.72 6.68
C PRO A 43 -9.75 -5.57 7.47
N ASN A 44 -8.60 -5.82 8.12
CA ASN A 44 -7.86 -4.79 8.85
C ASN A 44 -6.95 -3.96 7.95
N PHE A 45 -6.99 -4.19 6.64
CA PHE A 45 -6.22 -3.42 5.67
C PHE A 45 -7.12 -2.90 4.56
N LEU A 46 -6.79 -1.70 4.07
CA LEU A 46 -7.35 -1.15 2.85
C LEU A 46 -6.23 -1.01 1.84
N VAL A 47 -6.41 -1.61 0.67
CA VAL A 47 -5.45 -1.49 -0.42
C VAL A 47 -6.17 -0.91 -1.62
N ARG A 48 -5.75 0.27 -2.03
CA ARG A 48 -6.33 0.99 -3.17
C ARG A 48 -5.30 1.18 -4.25
N VAL A 49 -5.72 1.00 -5.48
CA VAL A 49 -4.87 1.26 -6.65
C VAL A 49 -5.53 2.32 -7.52
N ALA A 50 -4.71 3.11 -8.18
CA ALA A 50 -5.14 4.04 -9.21
C ALA A 50 -4.87 3.40 -10.57
N ASP A 51 -5.94 3.09 -11.28
CA ASP A 51 -5.91 2.38 -12.55
C ASP A 51 -6.17 3.36 -13.69
N ALA A 52 -5.15 3.57 -14.52
CA ALA A 52 -5.22 4.46 -15.67
C ALA A 52 -5.31 3.61 -16.95
N GLY A 53 -6.53 3.13 -17.23
CA GLY A 53 -6.78 2.36 -18.45
C GLY A 53 -6.04 1.03 -18.51
N GLY A 54 -5.92 0.33 -17.40
CA GLY A 54 -5.22 -0.95 -17.30
C GLY A 54 -3.80 -0.86 -16.76
N ARG A 55 -3.23 0.34 -16.64
CA ARG A 55 -1.94 0.56 -16.02
C ARG A 55 -2.12 1.05 -14.59
N ILE A 56 -1.52 0.38 -13.62
CA ILE A 56 -1.55 0.83 -12.23
C ILE A 56 -0.49 1.91 -12.04
N VAL A 57 -0.95 3.12 -11.73
CA VAL A 57 -0.09 4.30 -11.60
C VAL A 57 0.02 4.80 -10.16
N GLY A 58 -0.75 4.24 -9.24
CA GLY A 58 -0.71 4.62 -7.83
C GLY A 58 -1.14 3.49 -6.93
N LEU A 59 -0.67 3.54 -5.69
CA LEU A 59 -0.98 2.58 -4.63
C LEU A 59 -1.08 3.32 -3.30
N ALA A 60 -2.11 3.00 -2.53
CA ALA A 60 -2.23 3.44 -1.16
C ALA A 60 -2.67 2.26 -0.29
N THR A 61 -1.99 2.05 0.82
CA THR A 61 -2.34 1.01 1.78
C THR A 61 -2.54 1.61 3.16
N LEU A 62 -3.62 1.21 3.81
CA LEU A 62 -3.93 1.58 5.20
C LEU A 62 -4.05 0.33 6.03
N SER A 63 -3.45 0.36 7.21
CA SER A 63 -3.74 -0.62 8.26
C SER A 63 -4.69 -0.01 9.27
N LEU A 64 -5.61 -0.84 9.80
CA LEU A 64 -6.66 -0.42 10.71
C LEU A 64 -6.52 -1.20 12.00
N ARG A 65 -6.53 -0.52 13.14
CA ARG A 65 -6.47 -1.18 14.44
C ARG A 65 -7.17 -0.34 15.50
N TYR A 66 -7.72 -1.00 16.50
CA TYR A 66 -8.25 -0.30 17.66
C TYR A 66 -7.13 0.10 18.60
N GLN A 67 -7.26 1.26 19.19
CA GLN A 67 -6.31 1.77 20.16
C GLN A 67 -7.05 2.22 21.42
N LEU A 68 -6.75 1.60 22.56
CA LEU A 68 -7.48 1.84 23.79
C LEU A 68 -7.39 3.30 24.24
N GLY A 69 -6.18 3.88 24.21
CA GLY A 69 -5.99 5.26 24.64
C GLY A 69 -6.69 6.28 23.73
N LEU A 70 -6.97 5.91 22.49
CA LEU A 70 -7.71 6.74 21.55
C LEU A 70 -9.23 6.53 21.69
N GLY A 71 -9.63 5.38 22.23
CA GLY A 71 -11.04 5.02 22.35
C GLY A 71 -11.71 4.70 21.04
N GLY A 72 -10.94 4.26 20.03
CA GLY A 72 -11.51 4.01 18.73
C GLY A 72 -10.53 3.44 17.73
N LEU A 73 -10.97 3.43 16.47
CA LEU A 73 -10.22 2.87 15.34
C LEU A 73 -9.18 3.88 14.84
N LEU A 74 -7.95 3.41 14.72
CA LEU A 74 -6.83 4.16 14.15
C LEU A 74 -6.51 3.62 12.76
N ALA A 75 -6.36 4.49 11.78
CA ALA A 75 -5.86 4.12 10.45
C ALA A 75 -4.42 4.63 10.29
N CYS A 76 -3.54 3.76 9.82
CA CYS A 76 -2.16 4.13 9.50
C CYS A 76 -1.95 4.02 7.99
N LEU A 77 -1.50 5.10 7.37
CA LEU A 77 -1.14 5.10 5.96
C LEU A 77 0.27 4.50 5.84
N ASP A 78 0.35 3.25 5.39
CA ASP A 78 1.60 2.49 5.36
C ASP A 78 2.40 2.74 4.09
N GLU A 79 1.78 2.60 2.91
CA GLU A 79 2.38 2.94 1.64
C GLU A 79 1.52 3.95 0.91
N PHE A 80 2.18 4.87 0.23
CA PHE A 80 1.55 5.81 -0.69
C PHE A 80 2.54 6.10 -1.80
N ALA A 81 2.29 5.55 -2.97
CA ALA A 81 3.23 5.62 -4.09
C ALA A 81 2.49 5.98 -5.37
N VAL A 82 3.02 6.95 -6.10
CA VAL A 82 2.48 7.36 -7.40
C VAL A 82 3.66 7.50 -8.34
N VAL A 83 3.55 6.93 -9.55
CA VAL A 83 4.62 7.02 -10.54
C VAL A 83 4.76 8.47 -11.03
N LYS A 84 5.99 8.84 -11.43
CA LYS A 84 6.29 10.23 -11.82
C LYS A 84 5.49 10.70 -13.02
N ASP A 85 5.19 9.81 -13.95
CA ASP A 85 4.46 10.11 -15.18
C ASP A 85 2.95 9.83 -15.07
N ALA A 86 2.43 9.72 -13.85
CA ALA A 86 1.01 9.51 -13.64
C ALA A 86 0.20 10.70 -14.17
N PRO A 87 -1.02 10.48 -14.67
CA PRO A 87 -1.90 11.57 -15.04
C PRO A 87 -2.10 12.57 -13.90
N ARG A 88 -2.30 13.82 -14.25
CA ARG A 88 -2.50 14.90 -13.28
C ARG A 88 -3.70 14.57 -12.39
N GLY A 89 -3.56 14.81 -11.08
CA GLY A 89 -4.63 14.62 -10.11
C GLY A 89 -4.72 13.23 -9.52
N VAL A 90 -3.92 12.27 -9.97
CA VAL A 90 -3.95 10.88 -9.44
C VAL A 90 -3.62 10.86 -7.95
N GLU A 91 -2.56 11.55 -7.54
CA GLU A 91 -2.15 11.59 -6.13
C GLU A 91 -3.28 12.10 -5.24
N ARG A 92 -3.90 13.19 -5.66
CA ARG A 92 -5.00 13.80 -4.89
C ARG A 92 -6.22 12.87 -4.83
N ALA A 93 -6.59 12.28 -5.96
CA ALA A 93 -7.73 11.37 -6.04
C ALA A 93 -7.50 10.12 -5.18
N LEU A 94 -6.32 9.55 -5.26
CA LEU A 94 -5.95 8.37 -4.47
C LEU A 94 -5.98 8.66 -2.98
N ARG A 95 -5.43 9.79 -2.56
CA ARG A 95 -5.42 10.21 -1.15
C ARG A 95 -6.83 10.45 -0.65
N ARG A 96 -7.63 11.19 -1.40
CA ARG A 96 -9.02 11.49 -1.01
C ARG A 96 -9.84 10.21 -0.84
N GLU A 97 -9.78 9.32 -1.81
CA GLU A 97 -10.55 8.08 -1.78
C GLU A 97 -10.14 7.20 -0.61
N THR A 98 -8.83 7.05 -0.40
CA THR A 98 -8.29 6.18 0.65
C THR A 98 -8.64 6.70 2.04
N LEU A 99 -8.41 7.97 2.28
CA LEU A 99 -8.72 8.60 3.58
C LEU A 99 -10.22 8.68 3.82
N GLY A 100 -11.00 8.95 2.78
CA GLY A 100 -12.46 8.95 2.88
C GLY A 100 -13.01 7.59 3.28
N ARG A 101 -12.44 6.53 2.73
CA ARG A 101 -12.85 5.17 3.08
C ARG A 101 -12.51 4.83 4.52
N ALA A 102 -11.33 5.24 4.99
CA ALA A 102 -10.95 5.03 6.39
C ALA A 102 -11.95 5.70 7.34
N ARG A 103 -12.35 6.92 7.05
CA ARG A 103 -13.33 7.65 7.86
C ARG A 103 -14.71 6.98 7.82
N ALA A 104 -15.12 6.52 6.64
CA ALA A 104 -16.39 5.81 6.48
C ALA A 104 -16.44 4.51 7.29
N LEU A 105 -15.28 3.88 7.51
CA LEU A 105 -15.15 2.68 8.35
C LEU A 105 -15.09 2.99 9.84
N GLY A 106 -15.07 4.28 10.21
CA GLY A 106 -15.09 4.71 11.60
C GLY A 106 -13.75 5.10 12.17
N ALA A 107 -12.71 5.27 11.34
CA ALA A 107 -11.42 5.73 11.84
C ALA A 107 -11.56 7.14 12.44
N VAL A 108 -11.16 7.28 13.71
CA VAL A 108 -11.21 8.55 14.42
C VAL A 108 -9.92 9.34 14.26
N ARG A 109 -8.86 8.68 13.78
CA ARG A 109 -7.58 9.31 13.51
C ARG A 109 -6.86 8.56 12.39
N VAL A 110 -6.12 9.31 11.58
CA VAL A 110 -5.26 8.76 10.53
C VAL A 110 -3.84 9.22 10.82
N LEU A 111 -2.92 8.25 10.95
CA LEU A 111 -1.50 8.53 11.08
C LEU A 111 -0.83 8.39 9.72
N LYS A 112 0.04 9.34 9.42
CA LYS A 112 0.89 9.30 8.24
C LYS A 112 2.33 9.28 8.72
N GLU A 113 3.13 8.36 8.20
CA GLU A 113 4.56 8.39 8.50
C GLU A 113 5.24 9.51 7.73
N ALA A 114 6.28 10.11 8.33
CA ALA A 114 6.93 11.28 7.78
C ALA A 114 7.57 11.05 6.41
N ASN A 115 7.95 9.81 6.09
CA ASN A 115 8.71 9.47 4.89
C ASN A 115 7.98 8.45 3.99
N GLN A 116 6.67 8.53 3.88
CA GLN A 116 5.88 7.54 3.16
C GLN A 116 6.22 7.37 1.70
N ASN A 117 6.66 8.45 1.05
CA ASN A 117 7.03 8.42 -0.37
C ASN A 117 8.51 8.17 -0.60
N THR A 118 9.27 7.91 0.47
CA THR A 118 10.70 7.67 0.40
C THR A 118 10.97 6.23 0.76
N PRO A 119 11.39 5.39 -0.20
CA PRO A 119 11.73 4.00 0.13
C PRO A 119 12.92 3.96 1.08
N PRO A 120 13.01 2.92 1.93
CA PRO A 120 14.16 2.76 2.80
C PRO A 120 15.44 2.59 1.97
N PRO A 121 16.62 2.89 2.52
CA PRO A 121 17.89 2.69 1.83
C PRO A 121 18.00 1.27 1.30
N ARG A 122 18.67 1.12 0.16
CA ARG A 122 18.83 -0.20 -0.48
C ARG A 122 19.42 -1.25 0.46
N ALA A 123 20.40 -0.84 1.28
CA ALA A 123 21.01 -1.76 2.25
C ALA A 123 19.99 -2.31 3.24
N ALA A 124 19.07 -1.45 3.73
CA ALA A 124 18.02 -1.88 4.64
C ALA A 124 17.03 -2.84 3.95
N GLN A 125 16.70 -2.58 2.69
CA GLN A 125 15.83 -3.47 1.91
C GLN A 125 16.48 -4.84 1.70
N LEU A 126 17.77 -4.87 1.41
CA LEU A 126 18.51 -6.12 1.23
C LEU A 126 18.57 -6.93 2.52
N ARG A 127 18.77 -6.27 3.66
CA ARG A 127 18.71 -6.95 4.97
C ARG A 127 17.33 -7.53 5.24
N ALA A 128 16.28 -6.80 4.94
CA ALA A 128 14.90 -7.26 5.12
C ALA A 128 14.61 -8.46 4.22
N ARG A 129 15.09 -8.45 2.97
CA ARG A 129 14.94 -9.59 2.05
C ARG A 129 15.66 -10.82 2.58
N ALA A 130 16.88 -10.66 3.06
CA ALA A 130 17.66 -11.77 3.62
C ALA A 130 16.97 -12.36 4.87
N ALA A 131 16.44 -11.50 5.74
CA ALA A 131 15.71 -11.94 6.93
C ALA A 131 14.42 -12.68 6.55
N ALA A 132 13.70 -12.20 5.55
CA ALA A 132 12.48 -12.87 5.07
C ALA A 132 12.76 -14.25 4.50
N GLN A 133 13.89 -14.41 3.79
CA GLN A 133 14.31 -15.70 3.24
C GLN A 133 14.77 -16.68 4.31
N ALA A 134 15.29 -16.17 5.43
CA ALA A 134 15.77 -16.98 6.55
C ALA A 134 14.65 -17.47 7.47
N LEU A 135 13.47 -16.84 7.42
CA LEU A 135 12.35 -17.24 8.27
C LEU A 135 11.79 -18.59 7.84
N PRO A 136 11.41 -19.47 8.80
CA PRO A 136 10.71 -20.69 8.46
C PRO A 136 9.44 -20.40 7.69
N GLN A 137 9.19 -21.13 6.63
CA GLN A 137 7.97 -21.00 5.84
C GLN A 137 6.84 -21.78 6.52
N THR A 138 6.32 -21.24 7.59
CA THR A 138 5.09 -21.78 8.18
C THR A 138 3.90 -21.32 7.38
N ALA A 139 3.02 -22.23 7.14
CA ALA A 139 1.81 -22.00 6.37
C ALA A 139 0.92 -20.93 7.03
#